data_28cf2bda55f1f40153785a4806d0df6d
#
_entry.id   28cf2bda55f1f40153785a4806d0df6d
#
_cell.length_a   1.000
_cell.length_b   1.000
_cell.length_c   1.000
_cell.angle_alpha   90.00
_cell.angle_beta   90.00
_cell.angle_gamma   90.00
#
_symmetry.space_group_name_H-M   'P 1'
#
loop_
_entity.id
_entity.type
_entity.pdbx_description
1 polymer ?
#
loop_
_entity_poly.entity_id
_entity_poly.type
_entity_poly.pdbx_seq_one_letter_code
_entity_poly.pdbx_strand_id
1 'polypeptide(L)'
;MKNITLAEKLIMLSGAVLFALMIAVNSFCVNDNPGFRVPMTTYLIVMIALFFLDTIIFIFIQMLYASDRTRFSLFILSLAFLSGLVYFIETIIVIQLPEHAGFTQAAKTNDTAVFYFFRQLSFIVLLALAVRVEKITIRSTLRFRNKISMTLALMTSLVIFPMLAHYLSSYHPAWTLTIAAYENEHHYPVWDIRYVNVLILLWSALLCYMISVTRLASGIWNSIIVVCLSAIVYNFFLLLLDTYNLSLWYISRAVEVLSKLFVICTLMFHVFNLLKIFGDRVDRDPLTQIYNRKYFYEALPRVRSLRTEKGASIMMLDIDNFKSINDNWGHLVGDRVILAVVDIIKDSIRDNDIFARLGGEEFGLLLPDTDGKQAIAVAERIRQNVQQRTGPGYHYALPVKVTLSIGVCSAIQNNVNSNDIMRDVDEALYEAKHNGKNRIVIRQAECS
;
A
#
# COMPACT_ATOMS: atom_id res chain seq x y z
N MET A 1 -4.60 -7.31 -21.94
CA MET A 1 -5.03 -7.85 -20.62
C MET A 1 -3.81 -7.81 -19.72
N LYS A 2 -3.75 -6.94 -18.69
CA LYS A 2 -2.67 -6.95 -17.71
C LYS A 2 -2.77 -8.27 -16.93
N ASN A 3 -1.68 -9.03 -16.88
CA ASN A 3 -1.60 -10.22 -16.06
C ASN A 3 -1.86 -9.83 -14.60
N ILE A 4 -2.93 -10.38 -14.04
CA ILE A 4 -3.26 -10.25 -12.62
C ILE A 4 -2.09 -10.85 -11.85
N THR A 5 -1.46 -10.10 -10.96
CA THR A 5 -0.32 -10.57 -10.17
C THR A 5 -0.73 -11.73 -9.26
N LEU A 6 0.21 -12.60 -8.90
CA LEU A 6 -0.05 -13.72 -7.98
C LEU A 6 -0.70 -13.25 -6.68
N ALA A 7 -0.28 -12.08 -6.16
CA ALA A 7 -0.83 -11.46 -4.96
C ALA A 7 -2.32 -11.07 -5.13
N GLU A 8 -2.70 -10.51 -6.28
CA GLU A 8 -4.11 -10.16 -6.56
C GLU A 8 -4.99 -11.42 -6.67
N LYS A 9 -4.46 -12.50 -7.26
CA LYS A 9 -5.15 -13.82 -7.29
C LYS A 9 -5.33 -14.40 -5.89
N LEU A 10 -4.30 -14.32 -5.04
CA LEU A 10 -4.37 -14.76 -3.64
C LEU A 10 -5.38 -13.95 -2.82
N ILE A 11 -5.44 -12.63 -3.03
CA ILE A 11 -6.41 -11.75 -2.39
C ILE A 11 -7.84 -12.10 -2.83
N MET A 12 -8.08 -12.33 -4.12
CA MET A 12 -9.39 -12.76 -4.63
C MET A 12 -9.77 -14.15 -4.10
N LEU A 13 -8.80 -15.08 -4.03
CA LEU A 13 -9.01 -16.41 -3.50
C LEU A 13 -9.32 -16.39 -2.00
N SER A 14 -8.61 -15.57 -1.21
CA SER A 14 -8.88 -15.42 0.24
C SER A 14 -10.25 -14.82 0.50
N GLY A 15 -10.71 -13.87 -0.30
CA GLY A 15 -12.08 -13.34 -0.24
C GLY A 15 -13.12 -14.40 -0.55
N ALA A 16 -12.90 -15.23 -1.58
CA ALA A 16 -13.79 -16.33 -1.94
C ALA A 16 -13.82 -17.44 -0.88
N VAL A 17 -12.66 -17.77 -0.29
CA VAL A 17 -12.55 -18.75 0.81
C VAL A 17 -13.24 -18.24 2.07
N LEU A 18 -13.06 -16.97 2.44
CA LEU A 18 -13.77 -16.33 3.55
C LEU A 18 -15.29 -16.37 3.34
N PHE A 19 -15.76 -16.10 2.14
CA PHE A 19 -17.17 -16.17 1.77
C PHE A 19 -17.71 -17.61 1.84
N ALA A 20 -16.96 -18.60 1.33
CA ALA A 20 -17.32 -20.02 1.42
C ALA A 20 -17.33 -20.53 2.87
N LEU A 21 -16.36 -20.12 3.70
CA LEU A 21 -16.27 -20.44 5.13
C LEU A 21 -17.47 -19.86 5.88
N MET A 22 -17.91 -18.63 5.55
CA MET A 22 -19.08 -18.00 6.12
C MET A 22 -20.37 -18.76 5.79
N ILE A 23 -20.53 -19.26 4.56
CA ILE A 23 -21.65 -20.11 4.15
C ILE A 23 -21.60 -21.44 4.91
N ALA A 24 -20.42 -22.05 5.06
CA ALA A 24 -20.24 -23.32 5.76
C ALA A 24 -20.54 -23.19 7.28
N VAL A 25 -20.05 -22.12 7.93
CA VAL A 25 -20.34 -21.81 9.33
C VAL A 25 -21.84 -21.60 9.56
N ASN A 26 -22.51 -20.93 8.61
CA ASN A 26 -23.96 -20.76 8.64
C ASN A 26 -24.71 -22.10 8.62
N SER A 27 -24.26 -23.07 7.82
CA SER A 27 -24.86 -24.41 7.75
C SER A 27 -24.68 -25.21 9.05
N PHE A 28 -23.62 -24.92 9.82
CA PHE A 28 -23.31 -25.61 11.08
C PHE A 28 -24.02 -25.00 12.30
N CYS A 29 -24.26 -23.67 12.31
CA CYS A 29 -24.84 -22.91 13.42
C CYS A 29 -26.40 -22.88 13.44
N VAL A 30 -27.05 -23.48 12.45
CA VAL A 30 -28.51 -23.46 12.28
C VAL A 30 -29.24 -24.28 13.35
N ASN A 31 -28.53 -24.93 14.26
CA ASN A 31 -29.12 -25.90 15.17
C ASN A 31 -29.00 -25.49 16.62
N ASP A 32 -29.49 -24.36 17.12
CA ASP A 32 -29.74 -24.28 18.56
C ASP A 32 -30.45 -23.02 19.08
N ASN A 33 -31.44 -23.31 19.92
CA ASN A 33 -32.12 -22.54 20.97
C ASN A 33 -32.88 -21.25 20.60
N PRO A 34 -34.22 -21.32 20.56
CA PRO A 34 -35.10 -20.15 20.49
C PRO A 34 -35.18 -19.47 21.86
N GLY A 35 -34.44 -18.36 22.04
CA GLY A 35 -34.58 -17.57 23.27
C GLY A 35 -33.37 -16.77 23.72
N PHE A 36 -32.25 -16.85 23.02
CA PHE A 36 -31.05 -16.13 23.41
C PHE A 36 -31.09 -14.70 22.88
N ARG A 37 -31.16 -13.69 23.77
CA ARG A 37 -31.04 -12.26 23.41
C ARG A 37 -29.58 -11.88 23.25
N VAL A 38 -29.26 -11.01 22.27
CA VAL A 38 -27.91 -10.40 22.19
C VAL A 38 -27.67 -9.59 23.45
N PRO A 39 -26.66 -9.90 24.25
CA PRO A 39 -26.32 -9.05 25.38
C PRO A 39 -25.99 -7.63 24.86
N MET A 40 -26.56 -6.61 25.50
CA MET A 40 -26.35 -5.21 25.12
C MET A 40 -24.86 -4.84 25.03
N THR A 41 -24.06 -5.41 25.93
CA THR A 41 -22.59 -5.25 25.93
C THR A 41 -21.94 -5.75 24.64
N THR A 42 -22.35 -6.90 24.11
CA THR A 42 -21.84 -7.46 22.86
C THR A 42 -22.22 -6.59 21.67
N TYR A 43 -23.46 -6.08 21.64
CA TYR A 43 -23.90 -5.15 20.60
C TYR A 43 -23.04 -3.88 20.60
N LEU A 44 -22.80 -3.27 21.75
CA LEU A 44 -21.94 -2.09 21.89
C LEU A 44 -20.50 -2.36 21.47
N ILE A 45 -19.93 -3.51 21.87
CA ILE A 45 -18.57 -3.89 21.45
C ILE A 45 -18.45 -3.96 19.92
N VAL A 46 -19.43 -4.58 19.24
CA VAL A 46 -19.44 -4.67 17.79
C VAL A 46 -19.57 -3.29 17.14
N MET A 47 -20.44 -2.42 17.66
CA MET A 47 -20.60 -1.05 17.14
C MET A 47 -19.31 -0.22 17.28
N ILE A 48 -18.66 -0.31 18.44
CA ILE A 48 -17.37 0.33 18.70
C ILE A 48 -16.28 -0.23 17.76
N ALA A 49 -16.22 -1.55 17.56
CA ALA A 49 -15.27 -2.16 16.64
C ALA A 49 -15.48 -1.66 15.19
N LEU A 50 -16.72 -1.62 14.72
CA LEU A 50 -17.05 -1.10 13.38
C LEU A 50 -16.69 0.39 13.23
N PHE A 51 -16.93 1.21 14.26
CA PHE A 51 -16.52 2.60 14.31
C PHE A 51 -15.00 2.76 14.12
N PHE A 52 -14.19 2.01 14.86
CA PHE A 52 -12.74 2.06 14.73
C PHE A 52 -12.25 1.54 13.37
N LEU A 53 -12.84 0.46 12.84
CA LEU A 53 -12.49 -0.05 11.51
C LEU A 53 -12.77 0.98 10.41
N ASP A 54 -13.93 1.64 10.43
CA ASP A 54 -14.25 2.69 9.46
C ASP A 54 -13.32 3.89 9.59
N THR A 55 -12.94 4.27 10.81
CA THR A 55 -11.96 5.34 11.07
C THR A 55 -10.59 4.99 10.50
N ILE A 56 -10.12 3.77 10.70
CA ILE A 56 -8.84 3.28 10.17
C ILE A 56 -8.86 3.31 8.64
N ILE A 57 -9.92 2.79 8.01
CA ILE A 57 -10.07 2.79 6.55
C ILE A 57 -10.08 4.22 6.01
N PHE A 58 -10.83 5.13 6.65
CA PHE A 58 -10.84 6.55 6.31
C PHE A 58 -9.44 7.15 6.31
N ILE A 59 -8.66 6.95 7.39
CA ILE A 59 -7.29 7.46 7.50
C ILE A 59 -6.39 6.91 6.40
N PHE A 60 -6.40 5.59 6.15
CA PHE A 60 -5.56 4.98 5.11
C PHE A 60 -5.89 5.50 3.71
N ILE A 61 -7.18 5.63 3.38
CA ILE A 61 -7.58 6.16 2.06
C ILE A 61 -7.20 7.64 1.93
N GLN A 62 -7.30 8.43 3.01
CA GLN A 62 -6.84 9.83 3.01
C GLN A 62 -5.32 9.93 2.81
N MET A 63 -4.53 9.05 3.41
CA MET A 63 -3.09 8.97 3.17
C MET A 63 -2.78 8.65 1.69
N LEU A 64 -3.51 7.72 1.08
CA LEU A 64 -3.37 7.40 -0.35
C LEU A 64 -3.77 8.59 -1.24
N TYR A 65 -4.83 9.30 -0.90
CA TYR A 65 -5.22 10.53 -1.60
C TYR A 65 -4.18 11.65 -1.45
N ALA A 66 -3.59 11.80 -0.26
CA ALA A 66 -2.54 12.80 -0.02
C ALA A 66 -1.27 12.52 -0.84
N SER A 67 -0.95 11.24 -1.11
CA SER A 67 0.18 10.84 -1.96
C SER A 67 -0.08 11.06 -3.46
N ASP A 68 -1.34 10.97 -3.90
CA ASP A 68 -1.75 11.22 -5.29
C ASP A 68 -3.07 12.00 -5.35
N ARG A 69 -2.96 13.32 -5.26
CA ARG A 69 -4.11 14.24 -5.29
C ARG A 69 -4.85 14.29 -6.62
N THR A 70 -4.38 13.64 -7.65
CA THR A 70 -5.08 13.54 -8.93
C THR A 70 -6.25 12.58 -8.85
N ARG A 71 -6.23 11.62 -7.92
CA ARG A 71 -7.26 10.61 -7.70
C ARG A 71 -8.35 11.08 -6.74
N PHE A 72 -9.11 12.09 -7.14
CA PHE A 72 -10.17 12.68 -6.31
C PHE A 72 -11.28 11.69 -5.90
N SER A 73 -11.42 10.59 -6.63
CA SER A 73 -12.31 9.47 -6.28
C SER A 73 -11.97 8.84 -4.92
N LEU A 74 -10.67 8.77 -4.55
CA LEU A 74 -10.23 8.27 -3.24
C LEU A 74 -10.67 9.20 -2.10
N PHE A 75 -10.64 10.52 -2.32
CA PHE A 75 -11.16 11.47 -1.34
C PHE A 75 -12.65 11.22 -1.06
N ILE A 76 -13.47 11.05 -2.11
CA ILE A 76 -14.89 10.76 -1.96
C ILE A 76 -15.11 9.39 -1.30
N LEU A 77 -14.32 8.39 -1.68
CA LEU A 77 -14.38 7.05 -1.08
C LEU A 77 -14.09 7.09 0.42
N SER A 78 -13.11 7.88 0.87
CA SER A 78 -12.84 8.03 2.29
C SER A 78 -14.03 8.65 3.04
N LEU A 79 -14.70 9.65 2.44
CA LEU A 79 -15.89 10.25 3.03
C LEU A 79 -17.07 9.27 3.17
N ALA A 80 -17.14 8.23 2.32
CA ALA A 80 -18.15 7.19 2.49
C ALA A 80 -17.95 6.43 3.82
N PHE A 81 -16.72 6.09 4.20
CA PHE A 81 -16.43 5.47 5.49
C PHE A 81 -16.61 6.45 6.66
N LEU A 82 -16.20 7.71 6.50
CA LEU A 82 -16.43 8.75 7.50
C LEU A 82 -17.92 8.96 7.79
N SER A 83 -18.78 8.88 6.78
CA SER A 83 -20.23 9.11 6.94
C SER A 83 -20.87 8.12 7.92
N GLY A 84 -20.34 6.93 8.04
CA GLY A 84 -20.84 5.89 8.96
C GLY A 84 -20.67 6.24 10.44
N LEU A 85 -19.65 7.02 10.78
CA LEU A 85 -19.26 7.29 12.17
C LEU A 85 -20.35 8.01 12.96
N VAL A 86 -21.05 8.96 12.34
CA VAL A 86 -22.12 9.72 13.00
C VAL A 86 -23.25 8.80 13.45
N TYR A 87 -23.64 7.84 12.60
CA TYR A 87 -24.70 6.90 12.92
C TYR A 87 -24.31 5.90 14.02
N PHE A 88 -23.03 5.52 14.12
CA PHE A 88 -22.55 4.71 15.22
C PHE A 88 -22.63 5.47 16.55
N ILE A 89 -22.26 6.76 16.54
CA ILE A 89 -22.36 7.63 17.72
C ILE A 89 -23.82 7.77 18.15
N GLU A 90 -24.73 8.09 17.24
CA GLU A 90 -26.17 8.20 17.53
C GLU A 90 -26.73 6.88 18.07
N THR A 91 -26.36 5.76 17.49
CA THR A 91 -26.75 4.44 17.96
C THR A 91 -26.28 4.18 19.41
N ILE A 92 -25.02 4.51 19.72
CA ILE A 92 -24.46 4.35 21.07
C ILE A 92 -25.20 5.24 22.07
N ILE A 93 -25.47 6.50 21.71
CA ILE A 93 -26.19 7.46 22.54
C ILE A 93 -27.60 6.92 22.86
N VAL A 94 -28.38 6.56 21.84
CA VAL A 94 -29.76 6.08 22.02
C VAL A 94 -29.84 4.84 22.92
N ILE A 95 -28.91 3.92 22.75
CA ILE A 95 -28.84 2.71 23.56
C ILE A 95 -28.60 3.02 25.05
N GLN A 96 -27.76 4.02 25.34
CA GLN A 96 -27.40 4.40 26.71
C GLN A 96 -28.42 5.31 27.39
N LEU A 97 -29.38 5.89 26.66
CA LEU A 97 -30.42 6.72 27.27
C LEU A 97 -31.25 5.90 28.25
N PRO A 98 -31.62 6.47 29.42
CA PRO A 98 -32.50 5.81 30.36
C PRO A 98 -33.90 5.62 29.74
N GLU A 99 -34.59 4.54 30.16
CA GLU A 99 -35.97 4.29 29.73
C GLU A 99 -36.93 5.28 30.41
N HIS A 100 -37.68 6.03 29.62
CA HIS A 100 -38.70 6.97 30.04
C HIS A 100 -39.77 7.15 28.94
N ALA A 101 -40.82 7.93 29.17
CA ALA A 101 -42.06 7.96 28.39
C ALA A 101 -41.91 8.30 26.87
N GLY A 102 -40.74 8.47 26.33
CA GLY A 102 -40.46 8.65 24.89
C GLY A 102 -39.46 7.67 24.34
N PHE A 103 -38.68 6.99 25.18
CA PHE A 103 -37.58 6.10 24.80
C PHE A 103 -37.77 4.70 25.45
N THR A 104 -38.81 4.01 25.05
CA THR A 104 -39.04 2.60 25.39
C THR A 104 -38.02 1.69 24.70
N GLN A 105 -37.87 0.46 25.15
CA GLN A 105 -36.99 -0.52 24.50
C GLN A 105 -37.37 -0.73 23.02
N ALA A 106 -38.64 -0.68 22.69
CA ALA A 106 -39.13 -0.78 21.30
C ALA A 106 -38.70 0.45 20.47
N ALA A 107 -38.80 1.65 21.01
CA ALA A 107 -38.37 2.87 20.37
C ALA A 107 -36.86 2.84 20.08
N LYS A 108 -36.04 2.47 21.06
CA LYS A 108 -34.56 2.36 20.90
C LYS A 108 -34.20 1.34 19.82
N THR A 109 -34.90 0.22 19.75
CA THR A 109 -34.67 -0.80 18.73
C THR A 109 -34.99 -0.27 17.33
N ASN A 110 -36.14 0.43 17.19
CA ASN A 110 -36.50 1.06 15.94
C ASN A 110 -35.49 2.14 15.52
N ASP A 111 -35.04 2.97 16.46
CA ASP A 111 -34.05 4.03 16.18
C ASP A 111 -32.71 3.44 15.70
N THR A 112 -32.24 2.35 16.32
CA THR A 112 -31.05 1.66 15.84
C THR A 112 -31.22 1.13 14.41
N ALA A 113 -32.42 0.68 14.03
CA ALA A 113 -32.75 0.26 12.68
C ALA A 113 -32.82 1.46 11.70
N VAL A 114 -33.37 2.60 12.13
CA VAL A 114 -33.40 3.85 11.33
C VAL A 114 -31.96 4.31 11.07
N PHE A 115 -31.11 4.39 12.09
CA PHE A 115 -29.69 4.80 11.92
C PHE A 115 -28.92 3.81 11.05
N TYR A 116 -29.16 2.52 11.19
CA TYR A 116 -28.57 1.51 10.30
C TYR A 116 -28.97 1.72 8.83
N PHE A 117 -30.26 1.92 8.54
CA PHE A 117 -30.77 2.14 7.20
C PHE A 117 -30.13 3.38 6.55
N PHE A 118 -30.14 4.52 7.24
CA PHE A 118 -29.55 5.75 6.71
C PHE A 118 -28.03 5.68 6.59
N ARG A 119 -27.35 4.96 7.47
CA ARG A 119 -25.91 4.66 7.34
C ARG A 119 -25.61 3.94 6.03
N GLN A 120 -26.38 2.91 5.71
CA GLN A 120 -26.23 2.15 4.47
C GLN A 120 -26.50 3.05 3.26
N LEU A 121 -27.58 3.82 3.30
CA LEU A 121 -27.96 4.73 2.22
C LEU A 121 -26.89 5.81 1.96
N SER A 122 -26.36 6.44 3.02
CA SER A 122 -25.27 7.42 2.92
C SER A 122 -24.04 6.81 2.26
N PHE A 123 -23.65 5.61 2.68
CA PHE A 123 -22.50 4.91 2.14
C PHE A 123 -22.69 4.58 0.64
N ILE A 124 -23.87 4.07 0.26
CA ILE A 124 -24.21 3.72 -1.14
C ILE A 124 -24.11 4.97 -2.04
N VAL A 125 -24.69 6.10 -1.62
CA VAL A 125 -24.69 7.34 -2.42
C VAL A 125 -23.26 7.86 -2.60
N LEU A 126 -22.48 7.92 -1.52
CA LEU A 126 -21.09 8.40 -1.57
C LEU A 126 -20.18 7.47 -2.39
N LEU A 127 -20.37 6.16 -2.24
CA LEU A 127 -19.64 5.19 -3.05
C LEU A 127 -19.99 5.26 -4.53
N ALA A 128 -21.29 5.43 -4.88
CA ALA A 128 -21.71 5.64 -6.26
C ALA A 128 -21.08 6.90 -6.87
N LEU A 129 -20.98 7.98 -6.09
CA LEU A 129 -20.29 9.21 -6.50
C LEU A 129 -18.78 8.97 -6.70
N ALA A 130 -18.13 8.23 -5.80
CA ALA A 130 -16.71 7.90 -5.93
C ALA A 130 -16.44 7.12 -7.22
N VAL A 131 -17.25 6.11 -7.52
CA VAL A 131 -17.16 5.30 -8.75
C VAL A 131 -17.42 6.16 -10.01
N ARG A 132 -18.39 7.08 -9.94
CA ARG A 132 -18.67 8.01 -11.05
C ARG A 132 -17.48 8.93 -11.33
N VAL A 133 -16.85 9.46 -10.28
CA VAL A 133 -15.66 10.31 -10.42
C VAL A 133 -14.47 9.53 -10.95
N GLU A 134 -14.25 8.30 -10.50
CA GLU A 134 -13.22 7.43 -11.07
C GLU A 134 -13.40 7.25 -12.58
N LYS A 135 -14.65 6.99 -13.04
CA LYS A 135 -14.98 6.88 -14.47
C LYS A 135 -14.63 8.15 -15.25
N ILE A 136 -14.89 9.32 -14.68
CA ILE A 136 -14.61 10.62 -15.32
C ILE A 136 -13.09 10.86 -15.35
N THR A 137 -12.38 10.57 -14.27
CA THR A 137 -10.93 10.78 -14.15
C THR A 137 -10.14 9.90 -15.12
N ILE A 138 -10.60 8.67 -15.38
CA ILE A 138 -10.02 7.78 -16.41
C ILE A 138 -10.13 8.37 -17.81
N ARG A 139 -11.15 9.21 -18.08
CA ARG A 139 -11.43 9.78 -19.41
C ARG A 139 -10.92 11.20 -19.60
N SER A 140 -10.79 12.00 -18.53
CA SER A 140 -10.35 13.39 -18.58
C SER A 140 -9.94 13.90 -17.20
N THR A 141 -9.06 14.92 -17.14
CA THR A 141 -8.77 15.61 -15.88
C THR A 141 -9.95 16.45 -15.42
N LEU A 142 -10.36 16.29 -14.15
CA LEU A 142 -11.40 17.09 -13.53
C LEU A 142 -10.98 18.55 -13.42
N ARG A 143 -11.78 19.47 -14.00
CA ARG A 143 -11.58 20.92 -13.84
C ARG A 143 -11.79 21.31 -12.37
N PHE A 144 -10.97 22.25 -11.87
CA PHE A 144 -10.98 22.72 -10.47
C PHE A 144 -12.39 23.14 -9.97
N ARG A 145 -13.17 23.85 -10.81
CA ARG A 145 -14.56 24.29 -10.51
C ARG A 145 -15.50 23.11 -10.25
N ASN A 146 -15.33 22.02 -10.98
CA ASN A 146 -16.14 20.81 -10.78
C ASN A 146 -15.76 20.11 -9.47
N LYS A 147 -14.50 20.14 -9.05
CA LYS A 147 -14.07 19.58 -7.75
C LYS A 147 -14.75 20.31 -6.59
N ILE A 148 -14.78 21.65 -6.61
CA ILE A 148 -15.43 22.45 -5.55
C ILE A 148 -16.94 22.13 -5.47
N SER A 149 -17.66 22.16 -6.58
CA SER A 149 -19.10 21.87 -6.58
C SER A 149 -19.41 20.45 -6.09
N MET A 150 -18.57 19.48 -6.43
CA MET A 150 -18.69 18.11 -5.92
C MET A 150 -18.41 18.04 -4.43
N THR A 151 -17.36 18.72 -3.93
CA THR A 151 -17.06 18.76 -2.50
C THR A 151 -18.19 19.36 -1.71
N LEU A 152 -18.80 20.47 -2.17
CA LEU A 152 -19.98 21.08 -1.55
C LEU A 152 -21.16 20.11 -1.51
N ALA A 153 -21.46 19.44 -2.61
CA ALA A 153 -22.55 18.43 -2.68
C ALA A 153 -22.29 17.24 -1.72
N LEU A 154 -21.03 16.83 -1.58
CA LEU A 154 -20.64 15.77 -0.64
C LEU A 154 -20.81 16.19 0.80
N MET A 155 -20.36 17.40 1.18
CA MET A 155 -20.55 17.95 2.51
C MET A 155 -22.04 18.08 2.85
N THR A 156 -22.84 18.51 1.88
CA THR A 156 -24.30 18.56 2.05
C THR A 156 -24.90 17.19 2.33
N SER A 157 -24.48 16.14 1.61
CA SER A 157 -24.98 14.77 1.83
C SER A 157 -24.54 14.20 3.18
N LEU A 158 -23.35 14.53 3.66
CA LEU A 158 -22.85 14.10 4.98
C LEU A 158 -23.62 14.74 6.15
N VAL A 159 -24.29 15.87 5.93
CA VAL A 159 -25.10 16.54 6.94
C VAL A 159 -26.58 16.21 6.80
N ILE A 160 -27.11 16.20 5.56
CA ILE A 160 -28.56 15.99 5.31
C ILE A 160 -29.00 14.59 5.77
N PHE A 161 -28.29 13.54 5.41
CA PHE A 161 -28.70 12.18 5.76
C PHE A 161 -28.70 11.92 7.28
N PRO A 162 -27.67 12.29 8.06
CA PRO A 162 -27.70 12.17 9.51
C PRO A 162 -28.83 12.98 10.14
N MET A 163 -29.05 14.23 9.69
CA MET A 163 -30.16 15.06 10.19
C MET A 163 -31.52 14.40 9.89
N LEU A 164 -31.67 13.83 8.70
CA LEU A 164 -32.89 13.15 8.32
C LEU A 164 -33.13 11.89 9.17
N ALA A 165 -32.07 11.12 9.46
CA ALA A 165 -32.14 9.96 10.33
C ALA A 165 -32.55 10.37 11.75
N HIS A 166 -31.93 11.41 12.29
CA HIS A 166 -32.28 11.95 13.61
C HIS A 166 -33.71 12.46 13.65
N TYR A 167 -34.19 13.17 12.62
CA TYR A 167 -35.55 13.70 12.55
C TYR A 167 -36.62 12.61 12.40
N LEU A 168 -36.30 11.50 11.72
CA LEU A 168 -37.20 10.36 11.50
C LEU A 168 -37.08 9.27 12.58
N SER A 169 -36.35 9.53 13.66
CA SER A 169 -36.24 8.67 14.82
C SER A 169 -37.24 9.06 15.92
N SER A 170 -37.23 8.37 17.03
CA SER A 170 -38.10 8.63 18.19
C SER A 170 -37.88 9.97 18.89
N TYR A 171 -36.80 10.71 18.51
CA TYR A 171 -36.64 12.11 18.96
C TYR A 171 -37.77 13.03 18.49
N HIS A 172 -38.45 12.64 17.37
CA HIS A 172 -39.63 13.36 16.84
C HIS A 172 -40.78 12.40 16.60
N PRO A 173 -41.58 12.07 17.63
CA PRO A 173 -42.60 11.02 17.56
C PRO A 173 -43.63 11.17 16.44
N ALA A 174 -43.92 12.41 16.02
CA ALA A 174 -44.87 12.71 14.95
C ALA A 174 -44.39 12.27 13.55
N TRP A 175 -43.07 12.09 13.36
CA TRP A 175 -42.44 11.78 12.08
C TRP A 175 -41.63 10.49 12.10
N THR A 176 -41.70 9.73 13.20
CA THR A 176 -40.94 8.48 13.40
C THR A 176 -41.20 7.48 12.27
N LEU A 177 -40.13 7.07 11.62
CA LEU A 177 -40.15 6.03 10.60
C LEU A 177 -40.08 4.65 11.28
N THR A 178 -41.04 3.79 11.08
CA THR A 178 -41.04 2.44 11.66
C THR A 178 -40.33 1.48 10.70
N ILE A 179 -39.08 1.09 11.05
CA ILE A 179 -38.27 0.14 10.28
C ILE A 179 -38.19 -1.20 11.00
N ALA A 180 -38.18 -1.20 12.35
CA ALA A 180 -38.22 -2.40 13.15
C ALA A 180 -39.24 -2.26 14.26
N ALA A 181 -40.05 -3.28 14.43
CA ALA A 181 -41.11 -3.35 15.50
C ALA A 181 -40.97 -4.62 16.31
N TYR A 182 -41.33 -4.52 17.59
CA TYR A 182 -41.57 -5.73 18.40
C TYR A 182 -42.96 -6.24 18.10
N GLU A 183 -43.06 -7.44 17.59
CA GLU A 183 -44.30 -8.15 17.47
C GLU A 183 -44.61 -8.86 18.79
N ASN A 184 -45.87 -8.76 19.29
CA ASN A 184 -46.25 -9.24 20.65
C ASN A 184 -46.02 -10.76 20.85
N GLU A 185 -45.91 -11.53 19.78
CA GLU A 185 -45.63 -12.97 19.80
C GLU A 185 -44.14 -13.32 19.77
N HIS A 186 -43.29 -12.37 19.38
CA HIS A 186 -41.85 -12.56 19.19
C HIS A 186 -41.05 -11.74 20.19
N HIS A 187 -40.13 -12.35 20.90
CA HIS A 187 -39.25 -11.66 21.85
C HIS A 187 -38.04 -10.95 21.18
N TYR A 188 -38.08 -10.78 19.86
CA TYR A 188 -37.05 -10.13 19.08
C TYR A 188 -37.66 -9.11 18.09
N PRO A 189 -36.91 -8.07 17.70
CA PRO A 189 -37.39 -7.07 16.74
C PRO A 189 -37.47 -7.65 15.33
N VAL A 190 -38.59 -7.47 14.66
CA VAL A 190 -38.83 -7.86 13.29
C VAL A 190 -38.59 -6.63 12.39
N TRP A 191 -37.78 -6.80 11.37
CA TRP A 191 -37.48 -5.77 10.39
C TRP A 191 -38.56 -5.72 9.32
N ASP A 192 -38.98 -4.52 8.92
CA ASP A 192 -39.86 -4.35 7.78
C ASP A 192 -39.11 -4.72 6.48
N ILE A 193 -39.56 -5.79 5.85
CA ILE A 193 -39.01 -6.40 4.64
C ILE A 193 -38.80 -5.36 3.51
N ARG A 194 -39.65 -4.35 3.44
CA ARG A 194 -39.56 -3.32 2.40
C ARG A 194 -38.24 -2.57 2.42
N TYR A 195 -37.77 -2.15 3.61
CA TYR A 195 -36.52 -1.40 3.76
C TYR A 195 -35.29 -2.26 3.49
N VAL A 196 -35.31 -3.50 3.93
CA VAL A 196 -34.20 -4.43 3.69
C VAL A 196 -34.08 -4.77 2.21
N ASN A 197 -35.20 -5.02 1.52
CA ASN A 197 -35.22 -5.25 0.07
C ASN A 197 -34.70 -4.05 -0.73
N VAL A 198 -35.05 -2.82 -0.33
CA VAL A 198 -34.50 -1.61 -0.93
C VAL A 198 -32.99 -1.55 -0.80
N LEU A 199 -32.44 -1.86 0.37
CA LEU A 199 -30.99 -1.89 0.58
C LEU A 199 -30.30 -2.96 -0.30
N ILE A 200 -30.84 -4.19 -0.36
CA ILE A 200 -30.29 -5.27 -1.19
C ILE A 200 -30.30 -4.86 -2.68
N LEU A 201 -31.38 -4.24 -3.15
CA LEU A 201 -31.51 -3.77 -4.52
C LEU A 201 -30.48 -2.68 -4.85
N LEU A 202 -30.34 -1.68 -3.97
CA LEU A 202 -29.39 -0.58 -4.15
C LEU A 202 -27.93 -1.07 -4.13
N TRP A 203 -27.57 -1.99 -3.20
CA TRP A 203 -26.24 -2.59 -3.16
C TRP A 203 -25.95 -3.43 -4.39
N SER A 204 -26.92 -4.20 -4.89
CA SER A 204 -26.78 -5.00 -6.10
C SER A 204 -26.62 -4.12 -7.35
N ALA A 205 -27.40 -3.05 -7.48
CA ALA A 205 -27.25 -2.09 -8.55
C ALA A 205 -25.89 -1.38 -8.53
N LEU A 206 -25.43 -0.97 -7.34
CA LEU A 206 -24.12 -0.36 -7.14
C LEU A 206 -22.98 -1.33 -7.48
N LEU A 207 -23.09 -2.59 -7.09
CA LEU A 207 -22.12 -3.63 -7.44
C LEU A 207 -21.99 -3.80 -8.95
N CYS A 208 -23.11 -3.92 -9.66
CA CYS A 208 -23.14 -4.01 -11.13
C CYS A 208 -22.50 -2.77 -11.77
N TYR A 209 -22.85 -1.58 -11.28
CA TYR A 209 -22.28 -0.32 -11.76
C TYR A 209 -20.76 -0.28 -11.54
N MET A 210 -20.31 -0.64 -10.35
CA MET A 210 -18.88 -0.65 -9.99
C MET A 210 -18.07 -1.62 -10.87
N ILE A 211 -18.55 -2.86 -11.07
CA ILE A 211 -17.90 -3.83 -11.96
C ILE A 211 -17.80 -3.30 -13.38
N SER A 212 -18.86 -2.65 -13.89
CA SER A 212 -18.89 -2.08 -15.25
C SER A 212 -17.88 -0.95 -15.46
N VAL A 213 -17.57 -0.19 -14.40
CA VAL A 213 -16.65 0.95 -14.44
C VAL A 213 -15.20 0.53 -14.19
N THR A 214 -14.96 -0.22 -13.13
CA THR A 214 -13.58 -0.55 -12.67
C THR A 214 -12.96 -1.70 -13.44
N ARG A 215 -13.78 -2.54 -14.09
CA ARG A 215 -13.35 -3.73 -14.85
C ARG A 215 -12.36 -4.62 -14.09
N LEU A 216 -12.46 -4.63 -12.75
CA LEU A 216 -11.57 -5.37 -11.85
C LEU A 216 -10.07 -5.00 -12.00
N ALA A 217 -9.75 -3.79 -12.46
CA ALA A 217 -8.40 -3.41 -12.87
C ALA A 217 -7.51 -2.90 -11.73
N SER A 218 -8.08 -2.56 -10.56
CA SER A 218 -7.28 -2.00 -9.45
C SER A 218 -7.58 -2.71 -8.12
N GLY A 219 -6.51 -2.99 -7.33
CA GLY A 219 -6.63 -3.73 -6.07
C GLY A 219 -7.54 -3.04 -5.03
N ILE A 220 -7.55 -1.71 -4.96
CA ILE A 220 -8.41 -0.95 -4.02
C ILE A 220 -9.88 -1.14 -4.37
N TRP A 221 -10.27 -0.96 -5.64
CA TRP A 221 -11.65 -1.13 -6.06
C TRP A 221 -12.13 -2.58 -5.90
N ASN A 222 -11.23 -3.56 -6.07
CA ASN A 222 -11.56 -4.97 -5.83
C ASN A 222 -11.90 -5.23 -4.36
N SER A 223 -11.21 -4.59 -3.40
CA SER A 223 -11.57 -4.73 -1.98
C SER A 223 -12.93 -4.06 -1.66
N ILE A 224 -13.27 -2.97 -2.34
CA ILE A 224 -14.60 -2.34 -2.19
C ILE A 224 -15.72 -3.20 -2.81
N ILE A 225 -15.43 -3.95 -3.88
CA ILE A 225 -16.36 -4.96 -4.42
C ILE A 225 -16.70 -6.01 -3.35
N VAL A 226 -15.71 -6.46 -2.58
CA VAL A 226 -15.95 -7.39 -1.46
C VAL A 226 -16.87 -6.77 -0.40
N VAL A 227 -16.71 -5.46 -0.10
CA VAL A 227 -17.63 -4.74 0.81
C VAL A 227 -19.06 -4.73 0.26
N CYS A 228 -19.26 -4.47 -1.04
CA CYS A 228 -20.57 -4.48 -1.66
C CYS A 228 -21.23 -5.88 -1.61
N LEU A 229 -20.47 -6.93 -1.93
CA LEU A 229 -20.93 -8.32 -1.82
C LEU A 229 -21.30 -8.67 -0.39
N SER A 230 -20.45 -8.32 0.58
CA SER A 230 -20.72 -8.53 1.99
C SER A 230 -21.97 -7.79 2.45
N ALA A 231 -22.19 -6.55 1.94
CA ALA A 231 -23.38 -5.77 2.26
C ALA A 231 -24.67 -6.44 1.77
N ILE A 232 -24.66 -7.03 0.60
CA ILE A 232 -25.79 -7.82 0.09
C ILE A 232 -26.04 -9.01 1.02
N VAL A 233 -24.98 -9.74 1.40
CA VAL A 233 -25.10 -10.95 2.24
C VAL A 233 -25.61 -10.62 3.64
N TYR A 234 -25.03 -9.64 4.33
CA TYR A 234 -25.47 -9.33 5.68
C TYR A 234 -26.87 -8.67 5.72
N ASN A 235 -27.29 -7.95 4.68
CA ASN A 235 -28.67 -7.51 4.57
C ASN A 235 -29.62 -8.68 4.27
N PHE A 236 -29.20 -9.66 3.46
CA PHE A 236 -29.98 -10.87 3.23
C PHE A 236 -30.21 -11.66 4.55
N PHE A 237 -29.20 -11.74 5.42
CA PHE A 237 -29.38 -12.35 6.73
C PHE A 237 -30.39 -11.60 7.61
N LEU A 238 -30.57 -10.29 7.44
CA LEU A 238 -31.62 -9.55 8.15
C LEU A 238 -33.04 -9.96 7.71
N LEU A 239 -33.24 -10.39 6.46
CA LEU A 239 -34.52 -10.95 6.00
C LEU A 239 -34.83 -12.31 6.65
N LEU A 240 -33.80 -13.05 7.04
CA LEU A 240 -33.96 -14.39 7.65
C LEU A 240 -34.08 -14.33 9.15
N LEU A 241 -33.93 -13.17 9.81
CA LEU A 241 -34.05 -13.03 11.27
C LEU A 241 -35.41 -13.38 11.80
N ASP A 242 -36.45 -13.29 10.98
CA ASP A 242 -37.83 -13.66 11.32
C ASP A 242 -38.03 -15.17 11.52
N THR A 243 -37.23 -15.99 10.87
CA THR A 243 -37.32 -17.45 10.87
C THR A 243 -36.18 -18.15 11.59
N TYR A 244 -35.07 -17.44 11.89
CA TYR A 244 -33.87 -18.04 12.41
C TYR A 244 -33.23 -17.23 13.56
N ASN A 245 -32.55 -17.95 14.41
CA ASN A 245 -31.99 -17.55 15.70
C ASN A 245 -30.98 -16.39 15.61
N LEU A 246 -30.68 -15.83 16.80
CA LEU A 246 -29.68 -14.86 17.13
C LEU A 246 -28.29 -15.10 16.52
N SER A 247 -27.91 -16.34 16.23
CA SER A 247 -26.68 -16.69 15.49
C SER A 247 -26.57 -15.99 14.15
N LEU A 248 -27.67 -15.77 13.44
CA LEU A 248 -27.68 -15.02 12.16
C LEU A 248 -27.29 -13.56 12.31
N TRP A 249 -27.69 -12.91 13.42
CA TRP A 249 -27.27 -11.55 13.70
C TRP A 249 -25.75 -11.47 13.90
N TYR A 250 -25.16 -12.40 14.70
CA TYR A 250 -23.71 -12.45 14.90
C TYR A 250 -22.96 -12.72 13.60
N ILE A 251 -23.43 -13.64 12.78
CA ILE A 251 -22.85 -13.94 11.47
C ILE A 251 -22.91 -12.70 10.58
N SER A 252 -24.06 -12.03 10.51
CA SER A 252 -24.22 -10.77 9.75
C SER A 252 -23.19 -9.72 10.17
N ARG A 253 -22.99 -9.51 11.47
CA ARG A 253 -21.99 -8.55 11.98
C ARG A 253 -20.56 -9.02 11.73
N ALA A 254 -20.28 -10.32 11.88
CA ALA A 254 -18.97 -10.89 11.55
C ALA A 254 -18.62 -10.69 10.07
N VAL A 255 -19.56 -10.87 9.16
CA VAL A 255 -19.41 -10.58 7.72
C VAL A 255 -19.03 -9.13 7.49
N GLU A 256 -19.72 -8.19 8.15
CA GLU A 256 -19.42 -6.76 8.02
C GLU A 256 -18.00 -6.45 8.54
N VAL A 257 -17.60 -6.96 9.72
CA VAL A 257 -16.27 -6.77 10.30
C VAL A 257 -15.18 -7.36 9.41
N LEU A 258 -15.35 -8.60 8.95
CA LEU A 258 -14.35 -9.28 8.11
C LEU A 258 -14.15 -8.58 6.77
N SER A 259 -15.21 -8.06 6.16
CA SER A 259 -15.10 -7.30 4.91
C SER A 259 -14.27 -6.02 5.10
N LYS A 260 -14.42 -5.33 6.23
CA LYS A 260 -13.64 -4.13 6.56
C LYS A 260 -12.17 -4.46 6.88
N LEU A 261 -11.92 -5.54 7.61
CA LEU A 261 -10.56 -6.03 7.84
C LEU A 261 -9.86 -6.37 6.51
N PHE A 262 -10.57 -6.98 5.57
CA PHE A 262 -10.04 -7.26 4.24
C PHE A 262 -9.65 -5.97 3.49
N VAL A 263 -10.45 -4.91 3.59
CA VAL A 263 -10.10 -3.59 3.02
C VAL A 263 -8.83 -3.06 3.67
N ILE A 264 -8.71 -3.12 5.00
CA ILE A 264 -7.52 -2.65 5.74
C ILE A 264 -6.29 -3.43 5.29
N CYS A 265 -6.34 -4.75 5.20
CA CYS A 265 -5.23 -5.58 4.71
C CYS A 265 -4.80 -5.17 3.29
N THR A 266 -5.76 -4.93 2.40
CA THR A 266 -5.48 -4.48 1.03
C THR A 266 -4.82 -3.11 1.01
N LEU A 267 -5.32 -2.16 1.80
CA LEU A 267 -4.76 -0.81 1.92
C LEU A 267 -3.34 -0.84 2.50
N MET A 268 -3.11 -1.63 3.55
CA MET A 268 -1.76 -1.84 4.12
C MET A 268 -0.80 -2.38 3.05
N PHE A 269 -1.20 -3.39 2.30
CA PHE A 269 -0.39 -3.93 1.21
C PHE A 269 -0.01 -2.86 0.17
N HIS A 270 -0.97 -2.00 -0.20
CA HIS A 270 -0.69 -0.88 -1.12
C HIS A 270 0.29 0.13 -0.53
N VAL A 271 0.14 0.50 0.74
CA VAL A 271 1.05 1.43 1.42
C VAL A 271 2.46 0.84 1.52
N PHE A 272 2.60 -0.43 1.91
CA PHE A 272 3.89 -1.10 1.96
C PHE A 272 4.58 -1.16 0.59
N ASN A 273 3.84 -1.45 -0.48
CA ASN A 273 4.40 -1.44 -1.82
C ASN A 273 4.87 -0.04 -2.25
N LEU A 274 4.12 1.01 -1.91
CA LEU A 274 4.55 2.39 -2.16
C LEU A 274 5.83 2.72 -1.40
N LEU A 275 5.91 2.39 -0.10
CA LEU A 275 7.10 2.61 0.72
C LEU A 275 8.32 1.87 0.16
N LYS A 276 8.14 0.63 -0.32
CA LYS A 276 9.20 -0.15 -0.96
C LYS A 276 9.71 0.54 -2.23
N ILE A 277 8.80 1.00 -3.11
CA ILE A 277 9.17 1.73 -4.34
C ILE A 277 9.92 3.03 -4.02
N PHE A 278 9.52 3.74 -2.95
CA PHE A 278 10.24 4.93 -2.48
C PHE A 278 11.61 4.55 -1.91
N GLY A 279 11.73 3.46 -1.15
CA GLY A 279 13.00 2.93 -0.66
C GLY A 279 13.96 2.62 -1.79
N ASP A 280 13.53 1.84 -2.79
CA ASP A 280 14.34 1.48 -3.96
C ASP A 280 14.83 2.72 -4.76
N ARG A 281 14.03 3.80 -4.82
CA ARG A 281 14.44 5.06 -5.46
C ARG A 281 15.46 5.85 -4.64
N VAL A 282 15.43 5.74 -3.32
CA VAL A 282 16.40 6.37 -2.41
C VAL A 282 17.77 5.68 -2.46
N ASP A 283 17.83 4.41 -2.91
CA ASP A 283 19.05 3.59 -2.94
C ASP A 283 19.83 3.71 -4.26
N ARG A 284 19.32 4.45 -5.24
CA ARG A 284 19.99 4.64 -6.54
C ARG A 284 20.46 6.05 -6.77
N ASP A 285 21.57 6.20 -7.53
CA ASP A 285 22.06 7.47 -8.00
C ASP A 285 21.18 8.01 -9.16
N PRO A 286 20.73 9.26 -9.12
CA PRO A 286 19.77 9.78 -10.09
C PRO A 286 20.32 9.89 -11.52
N LEU A 287 21.64 10.12 -11.70
CA LEU A 287 22.27 10.22 -13.03
C LEU A 287 22.50 8.83 -13.63
N THR A 288 23.07 7.92 -12.86
CA THR A 288 23.61 6.66 -13.38
C THR A 288 22.67 5.46 -13.17
N GLN A 289 21.67 5.57 -12.31
CA GLN A 289 20.72 4.51 -11.94
C GLN A 289 21.38 3.23 -11.35
N ILE A 290 22.69 3.26 -11.06
CA ILE A 290 23.35 2.26 -10.20
C ILE A 290 23.07 2.58 -8.73
N TYR A 291 23.48 1.71 -7.80
CA TYR A 291 23.31 1.99 -6.39
C TYR A 291 24.07 3.28 -5.98
N ASN A 292 23.59 3.96 -4.95
CA ASN A 292 24.24 5.14 -4.41
C ASN A 292 25.16 4.79 -3.24
N ARG A 293 25.88 5.81 -2.73
CA ARG A 293 26.76 5.69 -1.57
C ARG A 293 26.10 5.06 -0.36
N LYS A 294 24.87 5.47 -0.03
CA LYS A 294 24.15 4.95 1.14
C LYS A 294 23.97 3.43 1.04
N TYR A 295 23.41 2.95 -0.08
CA TYR A 295 23.21 1.53 -0.30
C TYR A 295 24.50 0.72 -0.23
N PHE A 296 25.61 1.23 -0.79
CA PHE A 296 26.91 0.58 -0.75
C PHE A 296 27.38 0.30 0.68
N TYR A 297 27.32 1.31 1.56
CA TYR A 297 27.72 1.16 2.95
C TYR A 297 26.77 0.28 3.76
N GLU A 298 25.48 0.28 3.47
CA GLU A 298 24.50 -0.61 4.09
C GLU A 298 24.64 -2.07 3.63
N ALA A 299 25.08 -2.30 2.39
CA ALA A 299 25.28 -3.63 1.82
C ALA A 299 26.60 -4.28 2.29
N LEU A 300 27.62 -3.49 2.61
CA LEU A 300 28.95 -3.96 2.97
C LEU A 300 28.94 -4.98 4.14
N PRO A 301 28.27 -4.72 5.29
CA PRO A 301 28.18 -5.71 6.37
C PRO A 301 27.47 -7.00 5.94
N ARG A 302 26.47 -6.91 5.06
CA ARG A 302 25.71 -8.06 4.56
C ARG A 302 26.58 -8.96 3.68
N VAL A 303 27.30 -8.37 2.71
CA VAL A 303 28.22 -9.10 1.82
C VAL A 303 29.33 -9.77 2.63
N ARG A 304 29.87 -9.09 3.64
CA ARG A 304 30.87 -9.64 4.55
C ARG A 304 30.36 -10.85 5.36
N SER A 305 29.08 -10.81 5.79
CA SER A 305 28.47 -11.89 6.59
C SER A 305 28.13 -13.15 5.79
N LEU A 306 28.22 -13.10 4.45
CA LEU A 306 28.04 -14.28 3.61
C LEU A 306 29.19 -15.27 3.86
N ARG A 307 28.86 -16.45 4.42
CA ARG A 307 29.82 -17.53 4.62
C ARG A 307 30.06 -18.23 3.28
N THR A 308 30.89 -17.64 2.42
CA THR A 308 31.33 -18.23 1.17
C THR A 308 32.75 -18.79 1.32
N GLU A 309 33.11 -19.82 0.54
CA GLU A 309 34.44 -20.43 0.59
C GLU A 309 35.54 -19.46 0.18
N LYS A 310 35.24 -18.49 -0.69
CA LYS A 310 36.20 -17.55 -1.25
C LYS A 310 36.23 -16.18 -0.55
N GLY A 311 35.31 -15.94 0.39
CA GLY A 311 35.13 -14.64 1.02
C GLY A 311 34.51 -13.61 0.08
N ALA A 312 34.81 -12.34 0.30
CA ALA A 312 34.36 -11.25 -0.54
C ALA A 312 35.54 -10.32 -0.88
N SER A 313 35.39 -9.53 -1.94
CA SER A 313 36.36 -8.48 -2.30
C SER A 313 35.65 -7.16 -2.52
N ILE A 314 36.33 -6.05 -2.23
CA ILE A 314 35.85 -4.69 -2.43
C ILE A 314 36.79 -3.95 -3.38
N MET A 315 36.21 -3.10 -4.21
CA MET A 315 36.97 -2.19 -5.07
C MET A 315 36.43 -0.79 -4.93
N MET A 316 37.34 0.18 -4.94
CA MET A 316 37.05 1.59 -5.20
C MET A 316 37.71 2.02 -6.49
N LEU A 317 36.95 2.71 -7.30
CA LEU A 317 37.37 3.13 -8.64
C LEU A 317 37.17 4.65 -8.77
N ASP A 318 38.06 5.30 -9.51
CA ASP A 318 37.98 6.73 -9.75
C ASP A 318 38.42 7.05 -11.18
N ILE A 319 37.70 7.97 -11.82
CA ILE A 319 38.01 8.41 -13.19
C ILE A 319 39.20 9.35 -13.17
N ASP A 320 40.26 8.93 -13.81
CA ASP A 320 41.50 9.72 -13.87
C ASP A 320 41.30 11.07 -14.57
N ASN A 321 41.77 12.13 -13.94
CA ASN A 321 41.72 13.50 -14.46
C ASN A 321 40.33 14.04 -14.82
N PHE A 322 39.26 13.55 -14.11
CA PHE A 322 37.88 13.92 -14.41
C PHE A 322 37.63 15.43 -14.31
N LYS A 323 38.27 16.12 -13.36
CA LYS A 323 38.19 17.58 -13.27
C LYS A 323 38.65 18.24 -14.53
N SER A 324 39.79 17.80 -15.13
CA SER A 324 40.30 18.34 -16.38
C SER A 324 39.34 18.09 -17.56
N ILE A 325 38.61 16.97 -17.54
CA ILE A 325 37.57 16.70 -18.53
C ILE A 325 36.46 17.74 -18.42
N ASN A 326 35.95 18.00 -17.21
CA ASN A 326 34.93 19.01 -16.96
C ASN A 326 35.42 20.43 -17.35
N ASP A 327 36.64 20.78 -16.98
CA ASP A 327 37.19 22.11 -17.24
C ASP A 327 37.40 22.39 -18.76
N ASN A 328 37.74 21.34 -19.55
CA ASN A 328 38.01 21.50 -20.98
C ASN A 328 36.74 21.32 -21.86
N TRP A 329 35.78 20.47 -21.48
CA TRP A 329 34.62 20.10 -22.31
C TRP A 329 33.27 20.34 -21.66
N GLY A 330 33.26 20.86 -20.43
CA GLY A 330 32.04 21.17 -19.67
C GLY A 330 31.39 19.96 -19.00
N HIS A 331 30.51 20.22 -18.00
CA HIS A 331 29.87 19.21 -17.17
C HIS A 331 28.98 18.22 -17.95
N LEU A 332 28.38 18.66 -19.07
CA LEU A 332 27.56 17.75 -19.89
C LEU A 332 28.41 16.65 -20.55
N VAL A 333 29.65 16.93 -20.88
CA VAL A 333 30.60 15.92 -21.39
C VAL A 333 31.05 15.03 -20.22
N GLY A 334 31.32 15.62 -19.04
CA GLY A 334 31.62 14.86 -17.84
C GLY A 334 30.51 13.85 -17.47
N ASP A 335 29.26 14.25 -17.54
CA ASP A 335 28.13 13.34 -17.34
C ASP A 335 28.08 12.19 -18.35
N ARG A 336 28.37 12.48 -19.63
CA ARG A 336 28.49 11.43 -20.66
C ARG A 336 29.63 10.47 -20.39
N VAL A 337 30.76 10.97 -19.87
CA VAL A 337 31.92 10.15 -19.46
C VAL A 337 31.51 9.22 -18.32
N ILE A 338 30.84 9.74 -17.28
CA ILE A 338 30.33 8.93 -16.17
C ILE A 338 29.41 7.82 -16.66
N LEU A 339 28.44 8.13 -17.52
CA LEU A 339 27.49 7.15 -18.06
C LEU A 339 28.18 6.08 -18.90
N ALA A 340 29.16 6.46 -19.75
CA ALA A 340 29.94 5.52 -20.55
C ALA A 340 30.77 4.58 -19.66
N VAL A 341 31.41 5.10 -18.61
CA VAL A 341 32.17 4.30 -17.65
C VAL A 341 31.23 3.32 -16.90
N VAL A 342 30.06 3.78 -16.49
CA VAL A 342 29.07 2.93 -15.82
C VAL A 342 28.62 1.77 -16.69
N ASP A 343 28.32 2.01 -17.96
CA ASP A 343 27.92 0.96 -18.90
C ASP A 343 29.03 -0.07 -19.14
N ILE A 344 30.27 0.40 -19.30
CA ILE A 344 31.45 -0.47 -19.49
C ILE A 344 31.70 -1.33 -18.22
N ILE A 345 31.54 -0.75 -17.03
CA ILE A 345 31.70 -1.51 -15.77
C ILE A 345 30.58 -2.56 -15.64
N LYS A 346 29.32 -2.20 -15.93
CA LYS A 346 28.20 -3.16 -15.92
C LYS A 346 28.45 -4.36 -16.82
N ASP A 347 28.96 -4.15 -18.02
CA ASP A 347 29.32 -5.23 -18.95
C ASP A 347 30.46 -6.11 -18.42
N SER A 348 31.18 -5.63 -17.40
CA SER A 348 32.38 -6.27 -16.85
C SER A 348 32.16 -6.94 -15.50
N ILE A 349 30.94 -6.95 -14.96
CA ILE A 349 30.60 -7.52 -13.65
C ILE A 349 29.45 -8.50 -13.75
N ARG A 350 29.15 -9.23 -12.67
CA ARG A 350 28.04 -10.18 -12.58
C ARG A 350 26.78 -9.52 -12.00
N ASP A 351 25.62 -10.11 -12.24
CA ASP A 351 24.34 -9.61 -11.70
C ASP A 351 24.30 -9.58 -10.16
N ASN A 352 25.06 -10.44 -9.49
CA ASN A 352 25.13 -10.49 -8.02
C ASN A 352 26.16 -9.50 -7.42
N ASP A 353 26.96 -8.85 -8.25
CA ASP A 353 27.91 -7.84 -7.79
C ASP A 353 27.17 -6.53 -7.50
N ILE A 354 27.55 -5.85 -6.42
CA ILE A 354 26.94 -4.57 -6.06
C ILE A 354 27.80 -3.46 -6.61
N PHE A 355 27.26 -2.68 -7.53
CA PHE A 355 27.91 -1.54 -8.17
C PHE A 355 27.22 -0.24 -7.76
N ALA A 356 28.00 0.68 -7.17
CA ALA A 356 27.49 1.93 -6.63
C ALA A 356 28.36 3.13 -7.04
N ARG A 357 27.72 4.31 -7.13
CA ARG A 357 28.39 5.60 -7.23
C ARG A 357 28.55 6.19 -5.84
N LEU A 358 29.81 6.44 -5.41
CA LEU A 358 30.15 6.91 -4.08
C LEU A 358 30.26 8.44 -4.01
N GLY A 359 30.64 9.07 -5.10
CA GLY A 359 30.81 10.52 -5.24
C GLY A 359 30.79 10.95 -6.70
N GLY A 360 31.23 12.14 -7.01
CA GLY A 360 31.22 12.71 -8.34
C GLY A 360 31.72 11.79 -9.46
N GLU A 361 32.97 11.39 -9.38
CA GLU A 361 33.67 10.47 -10.30
C GLU A 361 34.09 9.15 -9.66
N GLU A 362 33.66 8.90 -8.41
CA GLU A 362 34.06 7.74 -7.61
C GLU A 362 32.98 6.65 -7.62
N PHE A 363 33.42 5.41 -7.74
CA PHE A 363 32.57 4.22 -7.75
C PHE A 363 33.04 3.17 -6.76
N GLY A 364 32.12 2.34 -6.28
CA GLY A 364 32.38 1.19 -5.41
C GLY A 364 31.82 -0.09 -5.99
N LEU A 365 32.55 -1.19 -5.85
CA LEU A 365 32.13 -2.53 -6.19
C LEU A 365 32.28 -3.43 -4.96
N LEU A 366 31.22 -4.18 -4.63
CA LEU A 366 31.28 -5.31 -3.69
C LEU A 366 31.10 -6.59 -4.51
N LEU A 367 32.07 -7.48 -4.39
CA LEU A 367 32.13 -8.75 -5.13
C LEU A 367 31.98 -9.92 -4.14
N PRO A 368 30.74 -10.42 -3.93
CA PRO A 368 30.52 -11.60 -3.11
C PRO A 368 31.18 -12.84 -3.73
N ASP A 369 31.60 -13.78 -2.89
CA ASP A 369 32.19 -15.05 -3.31
C ASP A 369 33.32 -14.89 -4.35
N THR A 370 34.22 -13.92 -4.09
CA THR A 370 35.32 -13.54 -5.01
C THR A 370 36.63 -13.42 -4.24
N ASP A 371 37.58 -14.27 -4.56
CA ASP A 371 38.94 -14.24 -4.00
C ASP A 371 39.81 -13.14 -4.63
N GLY A 372 41.00 -12.91 -4.07
CA GLY A 372 41.91 -11.87 -4.53
C GLY A 372 42.36 -12.01 -5.98
N LYS A 373 42.57 -13.24 -6.48
CA LYS A 373 42.96 -13.49 -7.88
C LYS A 373 41.82 -13.15 -8.83
N GLN A 374 40.62 -13.53 -8.48
CA GLN A 374 39.40 -13.23 -9.23
C GLN A 374 39.11 -11.73 -9.24
N ALA A 375 39.27 -11.06 -8.07
CA ALA A 375 39.08 -9.64 -7.94
C ALA A 375 40.06 -8.85 -8.84
N ILE A 376 41.36 -9.22 -8.86
CA ILE A 376 42.35 -8.61 -9.76
C ILE A 376 41.93 -8.79 -11.22
N ALA A 377 41.48 -9.99 -11.61
CA ALA A 377 41.06 -10.24 -12.98
C ALA A 377 39.83 -9.39 -13.38
N VAL A 378 38.87 -9.19 -12.48
CA VAL A 378 37.73 -8.29 -12.70
C VAL A 378 38.20 -6.83 -12.80
N ALA A 379 39.05 -6.36 -11.89
CA ALA A 379 39.58 -5.00 -11.89
C ALA A 379 40.37 -4.72 -13.19
N GLU A 380 41.23 -5.63 -13.64
CA GLU A 380 42.02 -5.47 -14.86
C GLU A 380 41.12 -5.46 -16.11
N ARG A 381 40.08 -6.32 -16.16
CA ARG A 381 39.09 -6.31 -17.22
C ARG A 381 38.36 -4.96 -17.30
N ILE A 382 37.95 -4.42 -16.16
CA ILE A 382 37.29 -3.11 -16.10
C ILE A 382 38.25 -2.03 -16.60
N ARG A 383 39.46 -1.97 -16.06
CA ARG A 383 40.46 -0.97 -16.42
C ARG A 383 40.77 -0.98 -17.93
N GLN A 384 41.02 -2.16 -18.49
CA GLN A 384 41.29 -2.33 -19.92
C GLN A 384 40.10 -1.96 -20.79
N ASN A 385 38.90 -2.41 -20.43
CA ASN A 385 37.68 -2.11 -21.19
C ASN A 385 37.39 -0.61 -21.22
N VAL A 386 37.55 0.11 -20.11
CA VAL A 386 37.37 1.58 -20.09
C VAL A 386 38.43 2.23 -20.94
N GLN A 387 39.69 1.85 -20.80
CA GLN A 387 40.77 2.42 -21.61
C GLN A 387 40.61 2.16 -23.11
N GLN A 388 40.08 0.98 -23.52
CA GLN A 388 39.95 0.58 -24.92
C GLN A 388 38.68 1.08 -25.58
N ARG A 389 37.55 1.19 -24.82
CA ARG A 389 36.23 1.52 -25.38
C ARG A 389 35.90 3.01 -25.33
N THR A 390 36.75 3.85 -24.74
CA THR A 390 36.57 5.29 -24.64
C THR A 390 37.53 6.06 -25.57
N GLY A 391 37.11 7.23 -26.03
CA GLY A 391 37.87 8.12 -26.89
C GLY A 391 37.23 8.40 -28.23
N PRO A 392 37.83 9.27 -29.03
CA PRO A 392 37.33 9.59 -30.37
C PRO A 392 37.32 8.36 -31.27
N GLY A 393 36.20 8.14 -31.97
CA GLY A 393 36.06 7.00 -32.89
C GLY A 393 35.55 5.71 -32.27
N TYR A 394 35.37 5.66 -30.97
CA TYR A 394 34.76 4.50 -30.27
C TYR A 394 33.25 4.67 -30.07
N HIS A 395 32.58 3.60 -29.62
CA HIS A 395 31.12 3.52 -29.49
C HIS A 395 30.51 4.70 -28.72
N TYR A 396 31.16 5.17 -27.64
CA TYR A 396 30.67 6.30 -26.83
C TYR A 396 31.02 7.68 -27.40
N ALA A 397 31.81 7.75 -28.46
CA ALA A 397 32.20 9.01 -29.16
C ALA A 397 32.63 10.14 -28.17
N LEU A 398 33.41 9.78 -27.16
CA LEU A 398 33.93 10.74 -26.17
C LEU A 398 35.10 11.54 -26.80
N PRO A 399 35.23 12.84 -26.47
CA PRO A 399 36.31 13.67 -27.02
C PRO A 399 37.70 13.33 -26.51
N VAL A 400 37.78 12.51 -25.44
CA VAL A 400 39.01 12.15 -24.75
C VAL A 400 38.99 10.68 -24.36
N LYS A 401 40.16 10.06 -24.31
CA LYS A 401 40.36 8.73 -23.77
C LYS A 401 40.30 8.78 -22.24
N VAL A 402 39.53 7.89 -21.65
CA VAL A 402 39.32 7.83 -20.20
C VAL A 402 40.05 6.62 -19.60
N THR A 403 40.65 6.81 -18.43
CA THR A 403 41.29 5.73 -17.66
C THR A 403 40.75 5.72 -16.23
N LEU A 404 40.94 4.59 -15.53
CA LEU A 404 40.54 4.41 -14.14
C LEU A 404 41.75 4.05 -13.27
N SER A 405 41.81 4.64 -12.08
CA SER A 405 42.58 4.13 -10.96
C SER A 405 41.71 3.27 -10.09
N ILE A 406 42.20 2.10 -9.67
CA ILE A 406 41.41 1.10 -8.93
C ILE A 406 42.19 0.64 -7.70
N GLY A 407 41.58 0.79 -6.51
CA GLY A 407 42.01 0.17 -5.26
C GLY A 407 41.20 -1.10 -5.02
N VAL A 408 41.84 -2.18 -4.62
CA VAL A 408 41.22 -3.47 -4.33
C VAL A 408 41.61 -3.92 -2.94
N CYS A 409 40.62 -4.29 -2.13
CA CYS A 409 40.82 -5.01 -0.87
C CYS A 409 40.19 -6.39 -0.99
N SER A 410 40.97 -7.45 -0.81
CA SER A 410 40.57 -8.84 -1.03
C SER A 410 40.62 -9.67 0.22
N ALA A 411 40.00 -10.87 0.18
CA ALA A 411 39.96 -11.86 1.25
C ALA A 411 39.27 -11.37 2.54
N ILE A 412 38.20 -10.58 2.39
CA ILE A 412 37.44 -10.05 3.51
C ILE A 412 36.71 -11.19 4.21
N GLN A 413 37.06 -11.41 5.47
CA GLN A 413 36.44 -12.38 6.36
C GLN A 413 35.55 -11.68 7.40
N ASN A 414 34.72 -12.46 8.10
CA ASN A 414 33.73 -11.96 9.05
C ASN A 414 34.28 -11.17 10.24
N ASN A 415 35.54 -11.34 10.56
CA ASN A 415 36.23 -10.77 11.76
C ASN A 415 36.88 -9.39 11.51
N VAL A 416 36.94 -8.92 10.26
CA VAL A 416 37.54 -7.62 9.92
C VAL A 416 36.50 -6.51 10.05
N ASN A 417 36.86 -5.38 10.65
CA ASN A 417 35.96 -4.23 10.81
C ASN A 417 35.68 -3.56 9.43
N SER A 418 34.45 -3.17 9.16
CA SER A 418 34.08 -2.48 7.91
C SER A 418 34.86 -1.18 7.69
N ASN A 419 35.20 -0.44 8.76
CA ASN A 419 35.94 0.80 8.67
C ASN A 419 37.40 0.55 8.25
N ASP A 420 38.01 -0.54 8.74
CA ASP A 420 39.41 -0.88 8.39
C ASP A 420 39.48 -1.31 6.92
N ILE A 421 38.51 -2.11 6.46
CA ILE A 421 38.41 -2.50 5.06
C ILE A 421 38.28 -1.27 4.14
N MET A 422 37.40 -0.33 4.52
CA MET A 422 37.22 0.90 3.74
C MET A 422 38.47 1.76 3.72
N ARG A 423 39.19 1.86 4.83
CA ARG A 423 40.50 2.55 4.89
C ARG A 423 41.53 1.88 3.96
N ASP A 424 41.65 0.55 4.01
CA ASP A 424 42.62 -0.18 3.22
C ASP A 424 42.36 -0.06 1.70
N VAL A 425 41.09 -0.09 1.27
CA VAL A 425 40.74 0.10 -0.16
C VAL A 425 40.93 1.57 -0.61
N ASP A 426 40.67 2.54 0.27
CA ASP A 426 40.91 3.96 0.00
C ASP A 426 42.41 4.24 -0.17
N GLU A 427 43.25 3.70 0.74
CA GLU A 427 44.70 3.82 0.65
C GLU A 427 45.24 3.15 -0.61
N ALA A 428 44.68 2.00 -1.04
CA ALA A 428 45.06 1.35 -2.27
C ALA A 428 44.68 2.24 -3.50
N LEU A 429 43.50 2.85 -3.51
CA LEU A 429 43.09 3.78 -4.57
C LEU A 429 44.00 5.02 -4.61
N TYR A 430 44.29 5.58 -3.45
CA TYR A 430 45.20 6.72 -3.35
C TYR A 430 46.61 6.39 -3.91
N GLU A 431 47.14 5.22 -3.57
CA GLU A 431 48.40 4.73 -4.12
C GLU A 431 48.34 4.54 -5.65
N ALA A 432 47.24 4.02 -6.20
CA ALA A 432 47.05 3.89 -7.63
C ALA A 432 47.08 5.26 -8.36
N LYS A 433 46.44 6.28 -7.78
CA LYS A 433 46.46 7.66 -8.31
C LYS A 433 47.85 8.30 -8.27
N HIS A 434 48.62 8.12 -7.16
CA HIS A 434 49.93 8.74 -6.98
C HIS A 434 51.03 8.07 -7.79
N ASN A 435 50.94 6.75 -8.01
CA ASN A 435 51.96 6.00 -8.76
C ASN A 435 51.80 6.11 -10.30
N GLY A 436 50.96 7.05 -10.80
CA GLY A 436 50.88 7.34 -12.21
C GLY A 436 49.56 6.98 -12.88
N LYS A 437 48.49 6.72 -12.09
CA LYS A 437 47.13 6.49 -12.57
C LYS A 437 46.99 5.25 -13.47
N ASN A 438 45.81 5.00 -14.02
CA ASN A 438 45.51 3.90 -14.95
C ASN A 438 46.08 2.56 -14.49
N ARG A 439 45.89 2.23 -13.20
CA ARG A 439 46.43 1.01 -12.58
C ARG A 439 45.58 0.50 -11.43
N ILE A 440 45.90 -0.68 -11.01
CA ILE A 440 45.31 -1.37 -9.89
C ILE A 440 46.36 -1.48 -8.77
N VAL A 441 45.94 -1.18 -7.54
CA VAL A 441 46.69 -1.52 -6.32
C VAL A 441 45.81 -2.42 -5.46
N ILE A 442 46.42 -3.49 -4.92
CA ILE A 442 45.75 -4.47 -4.09
C ILE A 442 46.29 -4.48 -2.69
N ARG A 443 45.40 -4.55 -1.72
CA ARG A 443 45.75 -4.84 -0.31
C ARG A 443 44.98 -6.08 0.13
N GLN A 444 45.58 -6.88 0.99
CA GLN A 444 44.89 -7.95 1.72
C GLN A 444 44.41 -7.37 3.03
N ALA A 445 43.15 -7.66 3.40
CA ALA A 445 42.63 -7.27 4.69
C ALA A 445 43.46 -7.98 5.80
N GLU A 446 44.28 -7.25 6.51
CA GLU A 446 45.01 -7.79 7.66
C GLU A 446 44.01 -7.96 8.81
N CYS A 447 43.97 -9.20 9.36
CA CYS A 447 43.28 -9.47 10.61
C CYS A 447 44.14 -8.86 11.74
N SER A 448 43.79 -7.67 12.21
CA SER A 448 44.38 -7.10 13.44
C SER A 448 43.66 -7.63 14.70
#